data_7baa482121ec23ed08d168eb36671ef2
#
_entry.id   7baa482121ec23ed08d168eb36671ef2
#
_cell.length_a   1.000
_cell.length_b   1.000
_cell.length_c   1.000
_cell.angle_alpha   90.00
_cell.angle_beta   90.00
_cell.angle_gamma   90.00
#
_symmetry.space_group_name_H-M   'P 1'
#
loop_
_entity.id
_entity.type
_entity.pdbx_description
1 polymer ?
#
loop_
_entity_poly.entity_id
_entity_poly.type
_entity_poly.pdbx_seq_one_letter_code
_entity_poly.pdbx_strand_id
1 'polypeptide(L)'
;MVTAALASGPTRDGERGPVSGPRSPALKETPVTPAQAGATPRRRTHDALLKDIEANLRSGKIKLGDRLPGERTLAETYGISRSSVREAIRVLDALGVLRSSVGSGPASGAIVISDPSAGLSSTLRLHVASSRLPVEDIVQTRILLETWTAMTGAARTGGDEELEQAARLLHAMDDPKMDRATFHELDARFHVALSSLAGNAVVATMMESLSGSIVGYVKGAMDAMEDWPEVLSVLRTQHHGIFDAVQAHDGELAARLLREHIEWFYQRAQEAAVVQAAP
;
A
#
# COMPACT_ATOMS: atom_id res chain seq x y z
N MET A 1 60.38 25.49 -9.21
CA MET A 1 61.32 26.08 -10.21
C MET A 1 61.07 25.39 -11.53
N VAL A 2 61.00 26.23 -12.59
CA VAL A 2 60.94 25.97 -14.04
C VAL A 2 59.54 25.86 -14.59
N THR A 3 58.90 26.90 -14.98
CA THR A 3 58.94 27.90 -16.07
C THR A 3 58.38 27.35 -17.40
N ALA A 4 57.21 27.86 -17.73
CA ALA A 4 56.58 28.28 -18.96
C ALA A 4 57.16 27.91 -20.33
N ALA A 5 56.27 27.62 -21.28
CA ALA A 5 56.35 28.13 -22.63
C ALA A 5 54.95 28.16 -23.29
N LEU A 6 54.57 29.37 -23.70
CA LEU A 6 53.47 29.73 -24.58
C LEU A 6 53.81 29.34 -26.05
N ALA A 7 52.81 28.86 -26.79
CA ALA A 7 52.85 28.91 -28.23
C ALA A 7 51.46 29.21 -28.79
N SER A 8 51.38 30.28 -29.55
CA SER A 8 50.21 30.93 -30.15
C SER A 8 49.82 30.32 -31.50
N GLY A 9 48.53 30.18 -31.74
CA GLY A 9 47.76 30.40 -32.93
C GLY A 9 47.69 29.26 -34.01
N PRO A 10 46.73 29.24 -34.93
CA PRO A 10 45.90 30.36 -35.41
C PRO A 10 44.39 30.08 -35.49
N THR A 11 43.63 31.14 -35.56
CA THR A 11 42.21 31.28 -35.88
C THR A 11 41.81 30.55 -37.15
N ARG A 12 40.72 29.78 -37.09
CA ARG A 12 39.90 29.43 -38.25
C ARG A 12 38.44 29.70 -37.91
N ASP A 13 37.89 30.75 -38.53
CA ASP A 13 36.46 30.94 -38.69
C ASP A 13 35.86 29.76 -39.43
N GLY A 14 34.86 29.12 -38.80
CA GLY A 14 34.04 28.08 -39.39
C GLY A 14 32.60 28.33 -38.97
N GLU A 15 31.82 28.89 -39.88
CA GLU A 15 30.37 29.00 -39.80
C GLU A 15 29.74 27.67 -39.41
N ARG A 16 29.12 27.63 -38.25
CA ARG A 16 28.25 26.50 -37.84
C ARG A 16 26.79 26.90 -38.10
N GLY A 17 26.21 26.30 -39.14
CA GLY A 17 24.78 26.27 -39.35
C GLY A 17 24.01 25.69 -38.17
N PRO A 18 22.70 25.98 -38.03
CA PRO A 18 21.90 25.56 -36.91
C PRO A 18 21.74 24.04 -36.90
N VAL A 19 22.20 23.40 -35.82
CA VAL A 19 21.96 21.98 -35.55
C VAL A 19 20.49 21.82 -35.17
N SER A 20 19.70 21.24 -36.07
CA SER A 20 18.34 20.80 -35.77
C SER A 20 18.38 19.65 -34.76
N GLY A 21 18.05 19.92 -33.50
CA GLY A 21 17.82 18.90 -32.47
C GLY A 21 16.63 18.00 -32.83
N PRO A 22 16.60 16.76 -32.32
CA PRO A 22 15.53 15.81 -32.60
C PRO A 22 14.19 16.39 -32.10
N ARG A 23 13.22 16.49 -33.00
CA ARG A 23 11.85 16.89 -32.69
C ARG A 23 11.24 15.81 -31.80
N SER A 24 10.82 16.16 -30.58
CA SER A 24 9.96 15.34 -29.73
C SER A 24 8.75 14.83 -30.53
N PRO A 25 8.36 13.56 -30.40
CA PRO A 25 7.17 13.06 -31.05
C PRO A 25 5.95 13.84 -30.55
N ALA A 26 5.20 14.40 -31.49
CA ALA A 26 3.95 15.08 -31.21
C ALA A 26 2.99 14.10 -30.52
N LEU A 27 2.54 14.47 -29.33
CA LEU A 27 1.45 13.77 -28.64
C LEU A 27 0.23 13.81 -29.57
N LYS A 28 -0.29 12.63 -29.94
CA LYS A 28 -1.55 12.52 -30.67
C LYS A 28 -2.65 13.07 -29.78
N GLU A 29 -3.10 14.27 -30.08
CA GLU A 29 -4.32 14.82 -29.49
C GLU A 29 -5.50 13.99 -29.98
N THR A 30 -6.08 13.22 -29.06
CA THR A 30 -7.38 12.62 -29.29
C THR A 30 -8.39 13.76 -29.29
N PRO A 31 -9.23 13.93 -30.32
CA PRO A 31 -10.20 15.02 -30.36
C PRO A 31 -11.20 14.79 -29.21
N VAL A 32 -11.12 15.62 -28.18
CA VAL A 32 -12.14 15.71 -27.14
C VAL A 32 -13.26 16.54 -27.73
N THR A 33 -14.35 15.87 -28.09
CA THR A 33 -15.59 16.56 -28.48
C THR A 33 -16.01 17.47 -27.31
N PRO A 34 -16.25 18.77 -27.54
CA PRO A 34 -16.64 19.66 -26.45
C PRO A 34 -17.98 19.19 -25.89
N ALA A 35 -17.95 18.69 -24.66
CA ALA A 35 -19.17 18.41 -23.90
C ALA A 35 -19.94 19.73 -23.75
N GLN A 36 -21.21 19.70 -24.19
CA GLN A 36 -22.13 20.80 -24.08
C GLN A 36 -22.09 21.43 -22.69
N ALA A 37 -21.87 22.71 -22.63
CA ALA A 37 -21.95 23.55 -21.44
C ALA A 37 -23.36 23.42 -20.83
N GLY A 38 -23.51 22.57 -19.80
CA GLY A 38 -24.79 22.30 -19.17
C GLY A 38 -24.77 21.31 -18.01
N ALA A 39 -23.60 20.80 -17.58
CA ALA A 39 -23.51 19.75 -16.59
C ALA A 39 -22.75 20.14 -15.31
N THR A 40 -23.25 21.15 -14.59
CA THR A 40 -22.66 21.56 -13.30
C THR A 40 -23.59 21.44 -12.07
N PRO A 41 -24.64 20.61 -12.01
CA PRO A 41 -25.28 20.27 -10.73
C PRO A 41 -24.83 18.93 -10.14
N ARG A 42 -24.30 17.98 -10.92
CA ARG A 42 -24.04 16.60 -10.46
C ARG A 42 -22.94 16.48 -9.39
N ARG A 43 -21.89 17.30 -9.48
CA ARG A 43 -20.74 17.24 -8.56
C ARG A 43 -21.07 17.77 -7.16
N ARG A 44 -21.94 18.77 -7.05
CA ARG A 44 -22.28 19.43 -5.78
C ARG A 44 -23.15 18.56 -4.86
N THR A 45 -23.99 17.70 -5.41
CA THR A 45 -24.95 16.87 -4.65
C THR A 45 -24.35 15.63 -4.05
N HIS A 46 -23.42 15.00 -4.76
CA HIS A 46 -22.62 13.86 -4.30
C HIS A 46 -21.69 14.30 -3.15
N ASP A 47 -20.96 15.41 -3.34
CA ASP A 47 -20.06 15.97 -2.33
C ASP A 47 -20.79 16.38 -1.04
N ALA A 48 -22.06 16.82 -1.12
CA ALA A 48 -22.85 17.18 0.05
C ALA A 48 -23.16 15.95 0.91
N LEU A 49 -23.54 14.84 0.30
CA LEU A 49 -23.79 13.57 1.01
C LEU A 49 -22.50 13.04 1.67
N LEU A 50 -21.36 13.08 0.98
CA LEU A 50 -20.08 12.66 1.53
C LEU A 50 -19.69 13.51 2.76
N LYS A 51 -19.79 14.83 2.65
CA LYS A 51 -19.50 15.75 3.76
C LYS A 51 -20.43 15.56 4.97
N ASP A 52 -21.70 15.26 4.74
CA ASP A 52 -22.64 15.02 5.81
C ASP A 52 -22.37 13.69 6.52
N ILE A 53 -22.05 12.64 5.78
CA ILE A 53 -21.63 11.35 6.37
C ILE A 53 -20.35 11.56 7.19
N GLU A 54 -19.35 12.29 6.69
CA GLU A 54 -18.14 12.64 7.43
C GLU A 54 -18.45 13.40 8.73
N ALA A 55 -19.34 14.40 8.67
CA ALA A 55 -19.76 15.17 9.83
C ALA A 55 -20.51 14.31 10.85
N ASN A 56 -21.37 13.38 10.38
CA ASN A 56 -22.12 12.48 11.25
C ASN A 56 -21.21 11.43 11.91
N LEU A 57 -20.18 10.92 11.21
CA LEU A 57 -19.14 10.07 11.79
C LEU A 57 -18.36 10.83 12.86
N ARG A 58 -17.90 12.05 12.55
CA ARG A 58 -17.14 12.89 13.48
C ARG A 58 -17.94 13.25 14.75
N SER A 59 -19.23 13.49 14.62
CA SER A 59 -20.12 13.80 15.75
C SER A 59 -20.62 12.58 16.53
N GLY A 60 -20.30 11.35 16.06
CA GLY A 60 -20.79 10.11 16.67
C GLY A 60 -22.28 9.83 16.45
N LYS A 61 -22.96 10.56 15.56
CA LYS A 61 -24.35 10.26 15.15
C LYS A 61 -24.44 8.98 14.32
N ILE A 62 -23.38 8.68 13.56
CA ILE A 62 -23.18 7.42 12.85
C ILE A 62 -21.95 6.76 13.46
N LYS A 63 -22.06 5.48 13.77
CA LYS A 63 -21.01 4.67 14.41
C LYS A 63 -20.65 3.46 13.55
N LEU A 64 -19.51 2.84 13.87
CA LEU A 64 -19.15 1.55 13.29
C LEU A 64 -20.23 0.51 13.57
N GLY A 65 -20.58 -0.25 12.54
CA GLY A 65 -21.66 -1.25 12.57
C GLY A 65 -23.04 -0.69 12.27
N ASP A 66 -23.22 0.64 12.27
CA ASP A 66 -24.51 1.22 11.91
C ASP A 66 -24.84 1.00 10.44
N ARG A 67 -26.11 0.84 10.16
CA ARG A 67 -26.63 0.73 8.81
C ARG A 67 -27.13 2.09 8.32
N LEU A 68 -26.66 2.52 7.16
CA LEU A 68 -27.19 3.72 6.52
C LEU A 68 -28.64 3.50 6.06
N PRO A 69 -29.44 4.57 6.00
CA PRO A 69 -30.76 4.54 5.37
C PRO A 69 -30.65 4.05 3.92
N GLY A 70 -31.70 3.39 3.44
CA GLY A 70 -31.74 2.89 2.06
C GLY A 70 -31.57 4.01 1.01
N GLU A 71 -31.08 3.66 -0.18
CA GLU A 71 -30.84 4.60 -1.29
C GLU A 71 -32.03 5.54 -1.58
N ARG A 72 -33.27 5.03 -1.47
CA ARG A 72 -34.48 5.84 -1.67
C ARG A 72 -34.62 6.92 -0.61
N THR A 73 -34.47 6.56 0.66
CA THR A 73 -34.57 7.48 1.78
C THR A 73 -33.48 8.55 1.72
N LEU A 74 -32.23 8.14 1.42
CA LEU A 74 -31.13 9.07 1.22
C LEU A 74 -31.39 10.04 0.06
N ALA A 75 -31.91 9.53 -1.07
CA ALA A 75 -32.25 10.36 -2.23
C ALA A 75 -33.33 11.42 -1.88
N GLU A 76 -34.37 11.02 -1.14
CA GLU A 76 -35.41 11.91 -0.65
C GLU A 76 -34.87 12.95 0.35
N THR A 77 -34.05 12.51 1.33
CA THR A 77 -33.46 13.38 2.36
C THR A 77 -32.55 14.44 1.78
N TYR A 78 -31.72 14.09 0.80
CA TYR A 78 -30.74 15.02 0.22
C TYR A 78 -31.24 15.70 -1.09
N GLY A 79 -32.46 15.39 -1.55
CA GLY A 79 -33.01 15.95 -2.78
C GLY A 79 -32.21 15.60 -4.04
N ILE A 80 -31.61 14.41 -4.08
CA ILE A 80 -30.74 13.95 -5.16
C ILE A 80 -31.28 12.69 -5.83
N SER A 81 -30.73 12.36 -7.00
CA SER A 81 -31.11 11.12 -7.68
C SER A 81 -30.61 9.87 -6.95
N ARG A 82 -31.34 8.77 -7.05
CA ARG A 82 -30.88 7.46 -6.51
C ARG A 82 -29.55 7.01 -7.13
N SER A 83 -29.28 7.38 -8.40
CA SER A 83 -27.99 7.12 -9.03
C SER A 83 -26.85 7.91 -8.39
N SER A 84 -27.10 9.15 -7.95
CA SER A 84 -26.11 9.96 -7.24
C SER A 84 -25.81 9.41 -5.84
N VAL A 85 -26.85 8.93 -5.12
CA VAL A 85 -26.68 8.23 -3.85
C VAL A 85 -25.83 6.97 -4.01
N ARG A 86 -26.16 6.16 -5.01
CA ARG A 86 -25.41 4.92 -5.29
C ARG A 86 -23.94 5.19 -5.59
N GLU A 87 -23.65 6.26 -6.32
CA GLU A 87 -22.28 6.66 -6.60
C GLU A 87 -21.53 7.09 -5.33
N ALA A 88 -22.20 7.88 -4.45
CA ALA A 88 -21.61 8.23 -3.15
C ALA A 88 -21.31 7.00 -2.29
N ILE A 89 -22.22 6.03 -2.24
CA ILE A 89 -22.01 4.79 -1.51
C ILE A 89 -20.83 3.99 -2.09
N ARG A 90 -20.70 3.93 -3.42
CA ARG A 90 -19.55 3.26 -4.06
C ARG A 90 -18.22 3.92 -3.74
N VAL A 91 -18.18 5.24 -3.71
CA VAL A 91 -16.97 5.98 -3.32
C VAL A 91 -16.60 5.69 -1.87
N LEU A 92 -17.58 5.71 -0.95
CA LEU A 92 -17.33 5.39 0.46
C LEU A 92 -16.94 3.93 0.68
N ASP A 93 -17.49 3.02 -0.12
CA ASP A 93 -17.09 1.60 -0.13
C ASP A 93 -15.64 1.44 -0.61
N ALA A 94 -15.28 2.10 -1.70
CA ALA A 94 -13.91 2.12 -2.22
C ALA A 94 -12.90 2.76 -1.25
N LEU A 95 -13.35 3.69 -0.40
CA LEU A 95 -12.54 4.32 0.65
C LEU A 95 -12.49 3.49 1.95
N GLY A 96 -13.19 2.33 2.01
CA GLY A 96 -13.23 1.49 3.20
C GLY A 96 -14.05 2.06 4.37
N VAL A 97 -14.90 3.06 4.11
CA VAL A 97 -15.79 3.66 5.12
C VAL A 97 -17.10 2.88 5.24
N LEU A 98 -17.57 2.34 4.13
CA LEU A 98 -18.78 1.55 4.05
C LEU A 98 -18.48 0.16 3.47
N ARG A 99 -19.35 -0.78 3.77
CA ARG A 99 -19.46 -2.06 3.04
C ARG A 99 -20.87 -2.15 2.48
N SER A 100 -20.98 -2.13 1.15
CA SER A 100 -22.26 -2.30 0.48
C SER A 100 -22.60 -3.79 0.38
N SER A 101 -23.82 -4.12 0.79
CA SER A 101 -24.38 -5.47 0.63
C SER A 101 -25.35 -5.46 -0.55
N VAL A 102 -25.03 -6.20 -1.59
CA VAL A 102 -25.87 -6.35 -2.79
C VAL A 102 -27.03 -7.27 -2.47
N GLY A 103 -28.28 -6.77 -2.65
CA GLY A 103 -29.50 -7.56 -2.46
C GLY A 103 -30.73 -6.67 -2.32
N SER A 104 -31.92 -7.24 -2.52
CA SER A 104 -33.21 -6.57 -2.36
C SER A 104 -33.96 -6.95 -1.07
N GLY A 105 -33.30 -7.63 -0.12
CA GLY A 105 -33.89 -8.09 1.14
C GLY A 105 -33.69 -7.13 2.30
N PRO A 106 -34.25 -7.44 3.50
CA PRO A 106 -34.06 -6.66 4.72
C PRO A 106 -32.61 -6.48 5.15
N ALA A 107 -31.69 -7.33 4.63
CA ALA A 107 -30.25 -7.28 4.86
C ALA A 107 -29.49 -6.43 3.83
N SER A 108 -30.18 -5.86 2.80
CA SER A 108 -29.55 -4.98 1.81
C SER A 108 -29.29 -3.58 2.42
N GLY A 109 -28.20 -2.94 2.02
CA GLY A 109 -27.84 -1.60 2.43
C GLY A 109 -26.34 -1.47 2.68
N ALA A 110 -25.91 -0.26 3.03
CA ALA A 110 -24.53 0.04 3.35
C ALA A 110 -24.35 0.01 4.87
N ILE A 111 -23.33 -0.71 5.34
CA ILE A 111 -22.95 -0.78 6.75
C ILE A 111 -21.66 0.03 6.91
N VAL A 112 -21.61 0.83 7.96
CA VAL A 112 -20.41 1.60 8.32
C VAL A 112 -19.37 0.62 8.84
N ILE A 113 -18.22 0.59 8.17
CA ILE A 113 -17.05 -0.18 8.57
C ILE A 113 -15.88 0.76 8.79
N SER A 114 -14.78 0.25 9.33
CA SER A 114 -13.51 0.95 9.37
C SER A 114 -12.45 0.01 8.81
N ASP A 115 -12.26 0.08 7.53
CA ASP A 115 -11.21 -0.64 6.81
C ASP A 115 -10.44 0.35 5.93
N PRO A 116 -9.70 1.29 6.57
CA PRO A 116 -8.98 2.31 5.82
C PRO A 116 -7.84 1.75 4.97
N SER A 117 -7.35 0.56 5.29
CA SER A 117 -6.24 -0.08 4.57
C SER A 117 -6.65 -0.52 3.15
N ALA A 118 -7.87 -0.96 2.94
CA ALA A 118 -8.34 -1.45 1.63
C ALA A 118 -8.29 -0.36 0.55
N GLY A 119 -8.79 0.84 0.87
CA GLY A 119 -8.75 1.99 -0.05
C GLY A 119 -7.33 2.47 -0.33
N LEU A 120 -6.51 2.58 0.70
CA LEU A 120 -5.10 2.97 0.59
C LEU A 120 -4.29 1.94 -0.19
N SER A 121 -4.42 0.65 0.09
CA SER A 121 -3.76 -0.44 -0.64
C SER A 121 -4.09 -0.38 -2.14
N SER A 122 -5.36 -0.18 -2.48
CA SER A 122 -5.81 -0.11 -3.87
C SER A 122 -5.19 1.08 -4.61
N THR A 123 -5.14 2.25 -3.96
CA THR A 123 -4.51 3.45 -4.52
C THR A 123 -3.02 3.26 -4.72
N LEU A 124 -2.31 2.80 -3.69
CA LEU A 124 -0.86 2.54 -3.76
C LEU A 124 -0.55 1.51 -4.85
N ARG A 125 -1.28 0.40 -4.93
CA ARG A 125 -1.10 -0.64 -5.95
C ARG A 125 -1.21 -0.10 -7.37
N LEU A 126 -2.18 0.78 -7.65
CA LEU A 126 -2.30 1.41 -8.97
C LEU A 126 -1.09 2.30 -9.30
N HIS A 127 -0.58 3.02 -8.30
CA HIS A 127 0.61 3.85 -8.48
C HIS A 127 1.90 3.03 -8.61
N VAL A 128 2.02 1.90 -7.93
CA VAL A 128 3.11 0.93 -8.13
C VAL A 128 3.04 0.35 -9.55
N ALA A 129 1.86 -0.12 -9.98
CA ALA A 129 1.67 -0.69 -11.32
C ALA A 129 1.95 0.32 -12.44
N SER A 130 1.75 1.63 -12.19
CA SER A 130 2.08 2.71 -13.13
C SER A 130 3.52 3.22 -13.00
N SER A 131 4.37 2.56 -12.21
CA SER A 131 5.76 2.95 -11.93
C SER A 131 5.91 4.37 -11.36
N ARG A 132 4.86 4.91 -10.73
CA ARG A 132 4.91 6.20 -10.05
C ARG A 132 5.46 6.08 -8.63
N LEU A 133 5.28 4.91 -8.02
CA LEU A 133 5.85 4.55 -6.72
C LEU A 133 6.74 3.31 -6.92
N PRO A 134 8.07 3.46 -6.86
CA PRO A 134 8.98 2.34 -6.93
C PRO A 134 8.75 1.38 -5.75
N VAL A 135 8.87 0.07 -6.01
CA VAL A 135 8.77 -0.95 -4.93
C VAL A 135 9.84 -0.72 -3.87
N GLU A 136 11.03 -0.27 -4.28
CA GLU A 136 12.13 0.06 -3.37
C GLU A 136 11.73 1.10 -2.33
N ASP A 137 11.04 2.19 -2.73
CA ASP A 137 10.58 3.23 -1.80
C ASP A 137 9.56 2.67 -0.80
N ILE A 138 8.71 1.74 -1.23
CA ILE A 138 7.77 1.04 -0.34
C ILE A 138 8.52 0.17 0.65
N VAL A 139 9.52 -0.58 0.20
CA VAL A 139 10.37 -1.43 1.05
C VAL A 139 11.10 -0.58 2.09
N GLN A 140 11.69 0.54 1.69
CA GLN A 140 12.35 1.47 2.62
C GLN A 140 11.37 2.05 3.65
N THR A 141 10.15 2.39 3.21
CA THR A 141 9.10 2.88 4.12
C THR A 141 8.66 1.79 5.10
N ARG A 142 8.54 0.54 4.67
CA ARG A 142 8.29 -0.60 5.56
C ARG A 142 9.40 -0.74 6.60
N ILE A 143 10.65 -0.73 6.19
CA ILE A 143 11.80 -0.80 7.11
C ILE A 143 11.71 0.31 8.18
N LEU A 144 11.40 1.55 7.77
CA LEU A 144 11.26 2.67 8.69
C LEU A 144 10.13 2.42 9.72
N LEU A 145 8.96 2.01 9.27
CA LEU A 145 7.81 1.79 10.13
C LEU A 145 7.99 0.55 11.02
N GLU A 146 8.44 -0.57 10.45
CA GLU A 146 8.56 -1.83 11.16
C GLU A 146 9.66 -1.80 12.23
N THR A 147 10.80 -1.17 11.95
CA THR A 147 11.86 -1.00 12.97
C THR A 147 11.40 -0.09 14.10
N TRP A 148 10.68 1.00 13.78
CA TRP A 148 10.10 1.88 14.81
C TRP A 148 9.06 1.14 15.66
N THR A 149 8.18 0.35 15.03
CA THR A 149 7.14 -0.40 15.76
C THR A 149 7.73 -1.51 16.63
N ALA A 150 8.80 -2.17 16.18
CA ALA A 150 9.49 -3.18 16.99
C ALA A 150 10.10 -2.57 18.26
N MET A 151 10.82 -1.45 18.12
CA MET A 151 11.39 -0.74 19.27
C MET A 151 10.30 -0.25 20.24
N THR A 152 9.22 0.33 19.70
CA THR A 152 8.13 0.90 20.50
C THR A 152 7.28 -0.19 21.13
N GLY A 153 6.95 -1.26 20.39
CA GLY A 153 6.13 -2.38 20.85
C GLY A 153 6.82 -3.18 21.95
N ALA A 154 8.11 -3.46 21.80
CA ALA A 154 8.90 -4.16 22.80
C ALA A 154 9.02 -3.36 24.13
N ALA A 155 8.98 -2.05 24.08
CA ALA A 155 9.03 -1.20 25.28
C ALA A 155 7.68 -1.04 26.00
N ARG A 156 6.55 -1.46 25.36
CA ARG A 156 5.23 -1.31 25.95
C ARG A 156 4.87 -2.45 26.87
N THR A 157 4.10 -2.12 27.93
CA THR A 157 3.38 -3.07 28.74
C THR A 157 1.96 -3.21 28.20
N GLY A 158 1.52 -4.41 27.88
CA GLY A 158 0.25 -4.70 27.18
C GLY A 158 0.47 -4.97 25.69
N GLY A 159 -0.57 -5.40 25.01
CA GLY A 159 -0.48 -5.89 23.62
C GLY A 159 -0.44 -7.41 23.58
N ASP A 160 -0.90 -8.06 24.64
CA ASP A 160 -0.91 -9.52 24.76
C ASP A 160 -1.71 -10.18 23.64
N GLU A 161 -2.82 -9.55 23.21
CA GLU A 161 -3.64 -10.07 22.11
C GLU A 161 -2.91 -10.02 20.76
N GLU A 162 -2.24 -8.91 20.46
CA GLU A 162 -1.44 -8.76 19.24
C GLU A 162 -0.23 -9.70 19.24
N LEU A 163 0.42 -9.85 20.39
CA LEU A 163 1.54 -10.79 20.54
C LEU A 163 1.09 -12.23 20.38
N GLU A 164 -0.04 -12.62 20.98
CA GLU A 164 -0.64 -13.94 20.78
C GLU A 164 -1.05 -14.16 19.32
N GLN A 165 -1.56 -13.13 18.65
CA GLN A 165 -1.88 -13.21 17.24
C GLN A 165 -0.63 -13.44 16.40
N ALA A 166 0.45 -12.71 16.64
CA ALA A 166 1.74 -12.92 15.98
C ALA A 166 2.27 -14.33 16.20
N ALA A 167 2.19 -14.85 17.45
CA ALA A 167 2.58 -16.22 17.78
C ALA A 167 1.77 -17.28 17.01
N ARG A 168 0.44 -17.11 16.91
CA ARG A 168 -0.42 -18.00 16.12
C ARG A 168 -0.05 -18.00 14.64
N LEU A 169 0.25 -16.84 14.07
CA LEU A 169 0.66 -16.70 12.67
C LEU A 169 2.02 -17.37 12.43
N LEU A 170 2.97 -17.12 13.31
CA LEU A 170 4.29 -17.75 13.28
C LEU A 170 4.19 -19.28 13.31
N HIS A 171 3.43 -19.82 14.26
CA HIS A 171 3.20 -21.26 14.36
C HIS A 171 2.53 -21.84 13.10
N ALA A 172 1.58 -21.11 12.53
CA ALA A 172 0.94 -21.53 11.28
C ALA A 172 1.93 -21.57 10.11
N MET A 173 2.88 -20.63 10.03
CA MET A 173 3.93 -20.61 9.00
C MET A 173 4.94 -21.75 9.12
N ASP A 174 4.98 -22.48 10.24
CA ASP A 174 5.86 -23.64 10.42
C ASP A 174 5.34 -24.91 9.75
N ASP A 175 4.11 -24.94 9.23
CA ASP A 175 3.58 -26.12 8.53
C ASP A 175 4.48 -26.49 7.33
N PRO A 176 5.11 -27.69 7.35
CA PRO A 176 6.02 -28.12 6.28
C PRO A 176 5.32 -28.31 4.93
N LYS A 177 3.99 -28.41 4.91
CA LYS A 177 3.19 -28.61 3.70
C LYS A 177 2.60 -27.29 3.14
N MET A 178 2.95 -26.17 3.76
CA MET A 178 2.40 -24.88 3.34
C MET A 178 2.82 -24.52 1.93
N ASP A 179 1.86 -24.09 1.11
CA ASP A 179 2.12 -23.52 -0.20
C ASP A 179 2.61 -22.07 -0.11
N ARG A 180 3.26 -21.60 -1.18
CA ARG A 180 3.86 -20.26 -1.26
C ARG A 180 2.84 -19.14 -1.05
N ALA A 181 1.65 -19.26 -1.59
CA ALA A 181 0.62 -18.22 -1.54
C ALA A 181 0.08 -18.06 -0.11
N THR A 182 -0.18 -19.19 0.57
CA THR A 182 -0.61 -19.22 1.97
C THR A 182 0.49 -18.68 2.88
N PHE A 183 1.76 -19.06 2.65
CA PHE A 183 2.87 -18.51 3.40
C PHE A 183 2.94 -17.00 3.29
N HIS A 184 2.88 -16.46 2.07
CA HIS A 184 2.91 -15.01 1.85
C HIS A 184 1.77 -14.25 2.55
N GLU A 185 0.55 -14.83 2.56
CA GLU A 185 -0.58 -14.22 3.27
C GLU A 185 -0.33 -14.17 4.78
N LEU A 186 0.17 -15.26 5.37
CA LEU A 186 0.49 -15.31 6.80
C LEU A 186 1.66 -14.42 7.17
N ASP A 187 2.69 -14.36 6.34
CA ASP A 187 3.85 -13.47 6.47
C ASP A 187 3.43 -12.00 6.54
N ALA A 188 2.63 -11.54 5.58
CA ALA A 188 2.12 -10.17 5.57
C ALA A 188 1.31 -9.86 6.85
N ARG A 189 0.47 -10.79 7.29
CA ARG A 189 -0.32 -10.65 8.53
C ARG A 189 0.55 -10.67 9.79
N PHE A 190 1.63 -11.44 9.81
CA PHE A 190 2.60 -11.46 10.91
C PHE A 190 3.28 -10.09 11.07
N HIS A 191 3.77 -9.49 9.99
CA HIS A 191 4.35 -8.15 10.02
C HIS A 191 3.36 -7.07 10.47
N VAL A 192 2.09 -7.16 10.05
CA VAL A 192 1.04 -6.25 10.52
C VAL A 192 0.76 -6.45 12.02
N ALA A 193 0.68 -7.69 12.50
CA ALA A 193 0.47 -7.99 13.91
C ALA A 193 1.60 -7.43 14.79
N LEU A 194 2.86 -7.63 14.37
CA LEU A 194 4.01 -7.02 15.07
C LEU A 194 3.95 -5.50 15.08
N SER A 195 3.55 -4.89 13.96
CA SER A 195 3.41 -3.44 13.87
C SER A 195 2.31 -2.89 14.77
N SER A 196 1.28 -3.67 15.05
CA SER A 196 0.17 -3.30 15.92
C SER A 196 0.57 -3.22 17.39
N LEU A 197 1.63 -3.94 17.81
CA LEU A 197 2.19 -3.90 19.17
C LEU A 197 2.60 -2.49 19.61
N ALA A 198 2.99 -1.62 18.67
CA ALA A 198 3.30 -0.21 18.98
C ALA A 198 2.07 0.59 19.45
N GLY A 199 0.84 0.09 19.28
CA GLY A 199 -0.40 0.72 19.68
C GLY A 199 -0.77 1.98 18.90
N ASN A 200 -0.16 2.16 17.72
CA ASN A 200 -0.47 3.25 16.82
C ASN A 200 -1.30 2.73 15.62
N ALA A 201 -2.63 2.91 15.70
CA ALA A 201 -3.54 2.43 14.68
C ALA A 201 -3.25 2.99 13.27
N VAL A 202 -2.72 4.21 13.17
CA VAL A 202 -2.35 4.81 11.87
C VAL A 202 -1.17 4.04 11.26
N VAL A 203 -0.15 3.73 12.06
CA VAL A 203 1.00 2.95 11.60
C VAL A 203 0.60 1.55 11.19
N ALA A 204 -0.23 0.86 11.97
CA ALA A 204 -0.78 -0.46 11.61
C ALA A 204 -1.54 -0.42 10.28
N THR A 205 -2.42 0.57 10.08
CA THR A 205 -3.13 0.80 8.82
C THR A 205 -2.17 1.05 7.65
N MET A 206 -1.14 1.85 7.84
CA MET A 206 -0.14 2.12 6.81
C MET A 206 0.63 0.85 6.45
N MET A 207 1.02 0.05 7.45
CA MET A 207 1.70 -1.23 7.22
C MET A 207 0.86 -2.20 6.40
N GLU A 208 -0.41 -2.36 6.76
CA GLU A 208 -1.36 -3.18 6.01
C GLU A 208 -1.51 -2.68 4.57
N SER A 209 -1.60 -1.36 4.39
CA SER A 209 -1.73 -0.73 3.07
C SER A 209 -0.49 -0.92 2.20
N LEU A 210 0.71 -0.78 2.77
CA LEU A 210 1.98 -0.98 2.07
C LEU A 210 2.13 -2.45 1.66
N SER A 211 1.89 -3.39 2.58
CA SER A 211 1.94 -4.84 2.30
C SER A 211 0.95 -5.21 1.18
N GLY A 212 -0.29 -4.74 1.27
CA GLY A 212 -1.31 -4.98 0.24
C GLY A 212 -0.97 -4.36 -1.12
N SER A 213 -0.16 -3.30 -1.16
CA SER A 213 0.23 -2.63 -2.41
C SER A 213 1.25 -3.40 -3.25
N ILE A 214 2.10 -4.23 -2.62
CA ILE A 214 3.18 -4.98 -3.27
C ILE A 214 2.90 -6.50 -3.37
N VAL A 215 1.69 -6.95 -3.04
CA VAL A 215 1.31 -8.38 -3.08
C VAL A 215 1.69 -9.03 -4.42
N GLY A 216 1.38 -8.36 -5.55
CA GLY A 216 1.71 -8.88 -6.88
C GLY A 216 3.20 -8.99 -7.13
N TYR A 217 4.00 -8.03 -6.66
CA TYR A 217 5.45 -8.05 -6.76
C TYR A 217 6.05 -9.19 -5.93
N VAL A 218 5.66 -9.31 -4.66
CA VAL A 218 6.16 -10.36 -3.77
C VAL A 218 5.79 -11.74 -4.29
N LYS A 219 4.52 -11.92 -4.73
CA LYS A 219 4.08 -13.18 -5.34
C LYS A 219 4.91 -13.55 -6.56
N GLY A 220 5.10 -12.61 -7.50
CA GLY A 220 5.92 -12.85 -8.70
C GLY A 220 7.37 -13.21 -8.36
N ALA A 221 7.98 -12.56 -7.38
CA ALA A 221 9.31 -12.87 -6.90
C ALA A 221 9.39 -14.29 -6.30
N MET A 222 8.45 -14.65 -5.42
CA MET A 222 8.40 -15.98 -4.82
C MET A 222 8.19 -17.09 -5.85
N ASP A 223 7.32 -16.85 -6.85
CA ASP A 223 7.07 -17.80 -7.94
C ASP A 223 8.34 -18.02 -8.81
N ALA A 224 9.21 -17.01 -8.89
CA ALA A 224 10.47 -17.04 -9.62
C ALA A 224 11.63 -17.74 -8.89
N MET A 225 11.53 -17.90 -7.57
CA MET A 225 12.60 -18.53 -6.76
C MET A 225 12.57 -20.05 -6.93
N GLU A 226 13.61 -20.61 -7.58
CA GLU A 226 13.75 -22.05 -7.75
C GLU A 226 14.12 -22.77 -6.45
N ASP A 227 14.89 -22.12 -5.59
CA ASP A 227 15.37 -22.59 -4.29
C ASP A 227 14.40 -22.30 -3.13
N TRP A 228 13.11 -22.32 -3.41
CA TRP A 228 12.06 -21.95 -2.43
C TRP A 228 12.15 -22.70 -1.09
N PRO A 229 12.44 -24.03 -1.02
CA PRO A 229 12.57 -24.71 0.26
C PRO A 229 13.66 -24.12 1.16
N GLU A 230 14.80 -23.71 0.57
CA GLU A 230 15.90 -23.05 1.27
C GLU A 230 15.49 -21.65 1.73
N VAL A 231 14.88 -20.87 0.84
CA VAL A 231 14.35 -19.54 1.16
C VAL A 231 13.35 -19.62 2.31
N LEU A 232 12.40 -20.56 2.26
CA LEU A 232 11.40 -20.78 3.29
C LEU A 232 12.03 -21.11 4.65
N SER A 233 13.07 -21.95 4.65
CA SER A 233 13.81 -22.29 5.88
C SER A 233 14.46 -21.06 6.51
N VAL A 234 15.06 -20.20 5.69
CA VAL A 234 15.67 -18.93 6.16
C VAL A 234 14.62 -18.00 6.71
N LEU A 235 13.50 -17.79 5.97
CA LEU A 235 12.41 -16.92 6.42
C LEU A 235 11.84 -17.36 7.76
N ARG A 236 11.58 -18.64 7.95
CA ARG A 236 11.11 -19.19 9.24
C ARG A 236 12.10 -18.89 10.36
N THR A 237 13.38 -19.15 10.16
CA THR A 237 14.41 -18.86 11.16
C THR A 237 14.44 -17.36 11.52
N GLN A 238 14.35 -16.49 10.52
CA GLN A 238 14.34 -15.05 10.74
C GLN A 238 13.09 -14.60 11.50
N HIS A 239 11.90 -15.11 11.14
CA HIS A 239 10.64 -14.76 11.83
C HIS A 239 10.66 -15.19 13.29
N HIS A 240 11.16 -16.40 13.61
CA HIS A 240 11.33 -16.82 15.01
C HIS A 240 12.29 -15.90 15.75
N GLY A 241 13.44 -15.56 15.18
CA GLY A 241 14.39 -14.64 15.80
C GLY A 241 13.80 -13.25 16.08
N ILE A 242 13.01 -12.71 15.15
CA ILE A 242 12.30 -11.43 15.33
C ILE A 242 11.29 -11.55 16.47
N PHE A 243 10.46 -12.59 16.46
CA PHE A 243 9.43 -12.81 17.48
C PHE A 243 10.03 -12.99 18.86
N ASP A 244 11.08 -13.80 19.00
CA ASP A 244 11.78 -14.03 20.26
C ASP A 244 12.37 -12.73 20.83
N ALA A 245 12.95 -11.88 19.99
CA ALA A 245 13.47 -10.58 20.40
C ALA A 245 12.34 -9.64 20.89
N VAL A 246 11.19 -9.61 20.20
CA VAL A 246 10.02 -8.84 20.64
C VAL A 246 9.49 -9.38 21.97
N GLN A 247 9.36 -10.69 22.12
CA GLN A 247 8.89 -11.34 23.34
C GLN A 247 9.84 -11.11 24.53
N ALA A 248 11.15 -11.04 24.26
CA ALA A 248 12.16 -10.72 25.25
C ALA A 248 12.23 -9.23 25.60
N HIS A 249 11.38 -8.39 25.00
CA HIS A 249 11.41 -6.93 25.13
C HIS A 249 12.71 -6.28 24.64
N ASP A 250 13.47 -6.95 23.78
CA ASP A 250 14.68 -6.42 23.15
C ASP A 250 14.33 -5.73 21.82
N GLY A 251 13.85 -4.49 21.93
CA GLY A 251 13.42 -3.71 20.77
C GLY A 251 14.55 -3.35 19.80
N GLU A 252 15.78 -3.20 20.29
CA GLU A 252 16.95 -2.91 19.44
C GLU A 252 17.31 -4.14 18.59
N LEU A 253 17.31 -5.33 19.20
CA LEU A 253 17.52 -6.58 18.49
C LEU A 253 16.39 -6.85 17.48
N ALA A 254 15.14 -6.70 17.89
CA ALA A 254 13.97 -6.90 17.04
C ALA A 254 14.01 -5.98 15.81
N ALA A 255 14.31 -4.69 16.01
CA ALA A 255 14.41 -3.72 14.92
C ALA A 255 15.54 -4.04 13.93
N ARG A 256 16.70 -4.51 14.45
CA ARG A 256 17.82 -4.93 13.59
C ARG A 256 17.45 -6.18 12.77
N LEU A 257 16.89 -7.20 13.41
CA LEU A 257 16.49 -8.44 12.74
C LEU A 257 15.40 -8.20 11.69
N LEU A 258 14.42 -7.33 11.96
CA LEU A 258 13.40 -6.93 10.99
C LEU A 258 14.01 -6.24 9.76
N ARG A 259 14.94 -5.32 9.97
CA ARG A 259 15.65 -4.67 8.87
C ARG A 259 16.38 -5.69 8.00
N GLU A 260 17.20 -6.53 8.62
CA GLU A 260 17.99 -7.56 7.94
C GLU A 260 17.08 -8.53 7.16
N HIS A 261 15.95 -8.93 7.74
CA HIS A 261 14.96 -9.79 7.12
C HIS A 261 14.34 -9.16 5.87
N ILE A 262 13.87 -7.91 5.96
CA ILE A 262 13.22 -7.22 4.85
C ILE A 262 14.22 -6.96 3.71
N GLU A 263 15.43 -6.49 4.04
CA GLU A 263 16.50 -6.23 3.07
C GLU A 263 16.93 -7.53 2.38
N TRP A 264 17.10 -8.61 3.13
CA TRP A 264 17.48 -9.93 2.60
C TRP A 264 16.43 -10.45 1.61
N PHE A 265 15.15 -10.43 1.98
CA PHE A 265 14.09 -10.89 1.08
C PHE A 265 13.99 -10.03 -0.17
N TYR A 266 14.09 -8.71 -0.03
CA TYR A 266 14.05 -7.79 -1.18
C TYR A 266 15.20 -8.04 -2.16
N GLN A 267 16.41 -8.26 -1.65
CA GLN A 267 17.56 -8.61 -2.47
C GLN A 267 17.33 -9.94 -3.23
N ARG A 268 16.85 -10.97 -2.53
CA ARG A 268 16.51 -12.26 -3.17
C ARG A 268 15.44 -12.12 -4.25
N ALA A 269 14.44 -11.28 -4.00
CA ALA A 269 13.39 -10.97 -4.96
C ALA A 269 13.93 -10.30 -6.23
N GLN A 270 14.88 -9.38 -6.09
CA GLN A 270 15.53 -8.73 -7.22
C GLN A 270 16.39 -9.71 -8.04
N GLU A 271 17.17 -10.56 -7.37
CA GLU A 271 17.99 -11.59 -8.02
C GLU A 271 17.12 -12.54 -8.85
N ALA A 272 15.99 -13.02 -8.30
CA ALA A 272 15.06 -13.89 -9.01
C ALA A 272 14.42 -13.20 -10.23
N ALA A 273 14.07 -11.92 -10.13
CA ALA A 273 13.50 -11.15 -11.23
C ALA A 273 14.51 -10.94 -12.38
N VAL A 274 15.80 -10.75 -12.09
CA VAL A 274 16.86 -10.61 -13.10
C VAL A 274 17.07 -11.92 -13.88
N VAL A 275 17.02 -13.06 -13.19
CA VAL A 275 17.17 -14.39 -13.85
C VAL A 275 16.04 -14.63 -14.85
N GLN A 276 14.80 -14.24 -14.54
CA GLN A 276 13.67 -14.41 -15.48
C GLN A 276 13.70 -13.42 -16.66
N ALA A 277 14.36 -12.28 -16.53
CA ALA A 277 14.46 -11.28 -17.60
C ALA A 277 15.65 -11.53 -18.54
N ALA A 278 16.52 -12.50 -18.23
CA ALA A 278 17.63 -12.89 -19.10
C ALA A 278 17.08 -13.70 -20.29
N PRO A 279 17.46 -13.35 -21.56
CA PRO A 279 16.94 -13.95 -22.80
C PRO A 279 17.35 -15.42 -22.97
#